data_43e82b8fc66d6b0a91acddca84ebe6dd
#
_entry.id   43e82b8fc66d6b0a91acddca84ebe6dd
#
_cell.length_a   1.000
_cell.length_b   1.000
_cell.length_c   1.000
_cell.angle_alpha   90.00
_cell.angle_beta   90.00
_cell.angle_gamma   90.00
#
_symmetry.space_group_name_H-M   'P 1'
#
loop_
_entity.id
_entity.type
_entity.pdbx_description
1 polymer ?
#
loop_
_entity_poly.entity_id
_entity_poly.type
_entity_poly.pdbx_seq_one_letter_code
_entity_poly.pdbx_strand_id
1 'polypeptide(L)'
;MGEASRECMEETVSRCKKKIGVLLGVPSENIAFISTSSEGINLLAHGLKWRSGDNVVVCDVEFPSDVLPWTRLKQQGVEVRIVSNQNWFISLSDLERALDDRTKVVAVSDVSYFTGQRLPLKELSEMVRSSNALLSLDSTHAAGVIPVQAGYADILVASCYKWLLATHGVAIFYWNRERLPDLKPPFLGWHSGESIPDWREPTVFAPRSGADRFEAGNLGFISIYILDNALDHILRIGIPAIESHVLHLGGLAWEGLHEMGFELMTPRDPSQRAGNICFMTPYISEIMAWLGERRILVWGAYAGVGRVRVSTHLYNSTDDVQRLLNALQNLPPSLKGS
;
A
#
# COMPACT_ATOMS: atom_id res chain seq x y z
N MET A 1 -33.68 -5.40 -3.73
CA MET A 1 -32.74 -5.75 -4.81
C MET A 1 -33.11 -7.15 -5.28
N GLY A 2 -33.39 -7.36 -6.57
CA GLY A 2 -33.77 -8.67 -7.09
C GLY A 2 -32.57 -9.58 -7.27
N GLU A 3 -32.82 -10.88 -7.45
CA GLU A 3 -31.81 -11.94 -7.63
C GLU A 3 -30.83 -11.65 -8.77
N ALA A 4 -31.36 -11.25 -9.94
CA ALA A 4 -30.56 -10.86 -11.12
C ALA A 4 -29.57 -9.69 -10.85
N SER A 5 -29.93 -8.76 -9.96
CA SER A 5 -29.01 -7.66 -9.56
C SER A 5 -27.85 -8.17 -8.75
N ARG A 6 -28.07 -9.19 -7.94
CA ARG A 6 -27.05 -9.81 -7.09
C ARG A 6 -26.06 -10.62 -7.92
N GLU A 7 -26.58 -11.42 -8.85
CA GLU A 7 -25.74 -12.17 -9.80
C GLU A 7 -24.79 -11.24 -10.58
N CYS A 8 -25.30 -10.13 -11.12
CA CYS A 8 -24.49 -9.14 -11.82
C CYS A 8 -23.39 -8.52 -10.94
N MET A 9 -23.67 -8.29 -9.64
CA MET A 9 -22.67 -7.81 -8.67
C MET A 9 -21.58 -8.86 -8.44
N GLU A 10 -21.97 -10.11 -8.22
CA GLU A 10 -21.04 -11.22 -7.98
C GLU A 10 -20.16 -11.50 -9.20
N GLU A 11 -20.72 -11.43 -10.41
CA GLU A 11 -19.97 -11.50 -11.66
C GLU A 11 -18.92 -10.38 -11.77
N THR A 12 -19.29 -9.15 -11.41
CA THR A 12 -18.35 -8.02 -11.43
C THR A 12 -17.25 -8.18 -10.41
N VAL A 13 -17.57 -8.64 -9.19
CA VAL A 13 -16.58 -8.96 -8.15
C VAL A 13 -15.60 -10.02 -8.67
N SER A 14 -16.11 -11.12 -9.23
CA SER A 14 -15.27 -12.19 -9.79
C SER A 14 -14.36 -11.69 -10.92
N ARG A 15 -14.91 -10.91 -11.84
CA ARG A 15 -14.15 -10.32 -12.96
C ARG A 15 -13.07 -9.37 -12.45
N CYS A 16 -13.39 -8.52 -11.48
CA CYS A 16 -12.45 -7.58 -10.87
C CYS A 16 -11.31 -8.32 -10.17
N LYS A 17 -11.59 -9.36 -9.38
CA LYS A 17 -10.56 -10.22 -8.76
C LYS A 17 -9.63 -10.88 -9.80
N LYS A 18 -10.16 -11.32 -10.93
CA LYS A 18 -9.33 -11.87 -12.03
C LYS A 18 -8.38 -10.82 -12.60
N LYS A 19 -8.85 -9.59 -12.82
CA LYS A 19 -8.01 -8.47 -13.29
C LYS A 19 -6.91 -8.14 -12.27
N ILE A 20 -7.23 -8.14 -10.98
CA ILE A 20 -6.24 -7.96 -9.91
C ILE A 20 -5.25 -9.12 -9.88
N GLY A 21 -5.71 -10.35 -10.10
CA GLY A 21 -4.84 -11.52 -10.22
C GLY A 21 -3.80 -11.36 -11.33
N VAL A 22 -4.22 -10.84 -12.50
CA VAL A 22 -3.31 -10.50 -13.61
C VAL A 22 -2.35 -9.39 -13.21
N LEU A 23 -2.84 -8.32 -12.55
CA LEU A 23 -2.02 -7.18 -12.12
C LEU A 23 -0.93 -7.59 -11.12
N LEU A 24 -1.25 -8.49 -10.18
CA LEU A 24 -0.37 -8.88 -9.08
C LEU A 24 0.36 -10.22 -9.31
N GLY A 25 0.09 -10.91 -10.42
CA GLY A 25 0.72 -12.19 -10.77
C GLY A 25 0.32 -13.35 -9.85
N VAL A 26 -0.95 -13.39 -9.39
CA VAL A 26 -1.44 -14.40 -8.44
C VAL A 26 -2.85 -14.91 -8.80
N PRO A 27 -3.24 -16.11 -8.32
CA PRO A 27 -4.59 -16.62 -8.52
C PRO A 27 -5.66 -15.74 -7.86
N SER A 28 -6.80 -15.57 -8.54
CA SER A 28 -7.89 -14.71 -8.07
C SER A 28 -8.56 -15.20 -6.78
N GLU A 29 -8.53 -16.51 -6.50
CA GLU A 29 -9.03 -17.10 -5.26
C GLU A 29 -8.20 -16.75 -4.02
N ASN A 30 -6.99 -16.22 -4.21
CA ASN A 30 -6.14 -15.70 -3.15
C ASN A 30 -6.39 -14.21 -2.86
N ILE A 31 -7.40 -13.60 -3.51
CA ILE A 31 -7.73 -12.19 -3.40
C ILE A 31 -9.10 -12.02 -2.73
N ALA A 32 -9.16 -11.16 -1.73
CA ALA A 32 -10.40 -10.67 -1.12
C ALA A 32 -10.51 -9.15 -1.27
N PHE A 33 -11.73 -8.65 -1.22
CA PHE A 33 -12.02 -7.24 -1.04
C PHE A 33 -12.33 -6.94 0.41
N ILE A 34 -11.66 -5.94 0.92
CA ILE A 34 -11.84 -5.38 2.26
C ILE A 34 -12.08 -3.88 2.14
N SER A 35 -12.53 -3.24 3.23
CA SER A 35 -12.90 -1.82 3.16
C SER A 35 -11.68 -0.90 3.09
N THR A 36 -10.59 -1.27 3.77
CA THR A 36 -9.35 -0.46 3.86
C THR A 36 -8.11 -1.36 4.03
N SER A 37 -6.92 -0.88 3.65
CA SER A 37 -5.66 -1.59 3.95
C SER A 37 -5.46 -1.77 5.45
N SER A 38 -5.92 -0.82 6.28
CA SER A 38 -5.89 -0.94 7.74
C SER A 38 -6.65 -2.18 8.26
N GLU A 39 -7.80 -2.50 7.64
CA GLU A 39 -8.54 -3.73 7.94
C GLU A 39 -7.70 -4.97 7.65
N GLY A 40 -7.05 -5.02 6.48
CA GLY A 40 -6.22 -6.17 6.08
C GLY A 40 -5.04 -6.42 7.00
N ILE A 41 -4.37 -5.37 7.47
CA ILE A 41 -3.28 -5.50 8.43
C ILE A 41 -3.81 -6.01 9.78
N ASN A 42 -4.98 -5.53 10.22
CA ASN A 42 -5.63 -6.04 11.43
C ASN A 42 -6.09 -7.50 11.28
N LEU A 43 -6.54 -7.92 10.09
CA LEU A 43 -6.86 -9.33 9.82
C LEU A 43 -5.65 -10.22 10.07
N LEU A 44 -4.46 -9.82 9.62
CA LEU A 44 -3.23 -10.56 9.90
C LEU A 44 -2.86 -10.48 11.38
N ALA A 45 -2.81 -9.28 11.96
CA ALA A 45 -2.38 -9.05 13.34
C ALA A 45 -3.20 -9.87 14.35
N HIS A 46 -4.51 -9.96 14.15
CA HIS A 46 -5.42 -10.67 15.04
C HIS A 46 -5.75 -12.11 14.59
N GLY A 47 -5.44 -12.48 13.35
CA GLY A 47 -5.59 -13.84 12.83
C GLY A 47 -4.43 -14.77 13.18
N LEU A 48 -3.25 -14.22 13.51
CA LEU A 48 -2.09 -14.99 13.93
C LEU A 48 -2.15 -15.35 15.43
N LYS A 49 -1.55 -16.49 15.77
CA LYS A 49 -1.33 -16.89 17.17
C LYS A 49 -0.02 -16.30 17.66
N TRP A 50 -0.06 -15.48 18.69
CA TRP A 50 1.09 -14.83 19.30
C TRP A 50 1.52 -15.51 20.58
N ARG A 51 2.82 -15.44 20.88
CA ARG A 51 3.41 -15.85 22.16
C ARG A 51 4.13 -14.64 22.77
N SER A 52 4.18 -14.58 24.08
CA SER A 52 5.00 -13.56 24.75
C SER A 52 6.46 -13.67 24.31
N GLY A 53 7.04 -12.54 23.91
CA GLY A 53 8.38 -12.43 23.36
C GLY A 53 8.47 -12.59 21.83
N ASP A 54 7.39 -12.91 21.12
CA ASP A 54 7.35 -12.73 19.65
C ASP A 54 7.53 -11.24 19.32
N ASN A 55 8.06 -10.94 18.13
CA ASN A 55 8.19 -9.56 17.71
C ASN A 55 7.71 -9.34 16.26
N VAL A 56 7.40 -8.06 16.00
CA VAL A 56 7.08 -7.52 14.67
C VAL A 56 8.10 -6.43 14.34
N VAL A 57 8.68 -6.49 13.16
CA VAL A 57 9.60 -5.47 12.65
C VAL A 57 8.86 -4.54 11.70
N VAL A 58 8.94 -3.23 11.95
CA VAL A 58 8.36 -2.15 11.13
C VAL A 58 9.40 -1.04 10.94
N CYS A 59 9.16 -0.11 10.00
CA CYS A 59 10.03 1.06 9.81
C CYS A 59 9.40 2.33 10.40
N ASP A 60 10.23 3.30 10.79
CA ASP A 60 9.78 4.60 11.30
C ASP A 60 9.16 5.51 10.22
N VAL A 61 9.33 5.16 8.94
CA VAL A 61 8.78 5.87 7.78
C VAL A 61 7.50 5.21 7.23
N GLU A 62 6.92 4.26 7.96
CA GLU A 62 5.68 3.59 7.58
C GLU A 62 4.43 4.44 7.85
N PHE A 63 3.39 4.17 7.08
CA PHE A 63 2.09 4.78 7.34
C PHE A 63 1.53 4.27 8.70
N PRO A 64 0.84 5.11 9.47
CA PRO A 64 0.34 4.69 10.79
C PRO A 64 -0.47 3.40 10.80
N SER A 65 -1.19 3.09 9.71
CA SER A 65 -1.93 1.82 9.59
C SER A 65 -1.03 0.59 9.56
N ASP A 66 0.23 0.73 9.15
CA ASP A 66 1.21 -0.36 9.10
C ASP A 66 1.93 -0.58 10.44
N VAL A 67 1.75 0.35 11.38
CA VAL A 67 2.38 0.31 12.71
C VAL A 67 1.37 0.07 13.83
N LEU A 68 0.27 0.81 13.83
CA LEU A 68 -0.68 0.84 14.96
C LEU A 68 -1.31 -0.52 15.31
N PRO A 69 -1.72 -1.38 14.36
CA PRO A 69 -2.29 -2.68 14.68
C PRO A 69 -1.38 -3.55 15.56
N TRP A 70 -0.07 -3.49 15.29
CA TRP A 70 0.93 -4.26 16.04
C TRP A 70 1.09 -3.75 17.47
N THR A 71 0.89 -2.46 17.72
CA THR A 71 1.00 -1.88 19.08
C THR A 71 -0.03 -2.46 20.05
N ARG A 72 -1.18 -2.92 19.53
CA ARG A 72 -2.22 -3.59 20.34
C ARG A 72 -1.72 -4.91 20.92
N LEU A 73 -0.83 -5.60 20.22
CA LEU A 73 -0.26 -6.90 20.62
C LEU A 73 0.72 -6.79 21.79
N LYS A 74 1.18 -5.58 22.15
CA LYS A 74 2.00 -5.35 23.36
C LYS A 74 1.36 -5.91 24.64
N GLN A 75 0.03 -5.90 24.71
CA GLN A 75 -0.71 -6.48 25.85
C GLN A 75 -0.58 -8.02 25.93
N GLN A 76 -0.16 -8.68 24.84
CA GLN A 76 0.11 -10.12 24.78
C GLN A 76 1.61 -10.42 24.93
N GLY A 77 2.44 -9.39 25.23
CA GLY A 77 3.88 -9.53 25.35
C GLY A 77 4.62 -9.54 24.03
N VAL A 78 3.99 -9.08 22.92
CA VAL A 78 4.64 -8.95 21.62
C VAL A 78 5.41 -7.63 21.57
N GLU A 79 6.66 -7.67 21.11
CA GLU A 79 7.49 -6.51 20.88
C GLU A 79 7.23 -5.92 19.50
N VAL A 80 7.18 -4.59 19.38
CA VAL A 80 7.21 -3.89 18.10
C VAL A 80 8.56 -3.23 17.95
N ARG A 81 9.38 -3.75 17.04
CA ARG A 81 10.72 -3.24 16.73
C ARG A 81 10.62 -2.25 15.59
N ILE A 82 11.12 -1.05 15.82
CA ILE A 82 11.10 0.03 14.84
C ILE A 82 12.50 0.18 14.27
N VAL A 83 12.65 -0.05 12.97
CA VAL A 83 13.88 0.21 12.23
C VAL A 83 13.89 1.69 11.84
N SER A 84 14.91 2.40 12.31
CA SER A 84 15.08 3.82 12.02
C SER A 84 15.73 4.04 10.67
N ASN A 85 15.17 4.96 9.89
CA ASN A 85 15.76 5.36 8.63
C ASN A 85 17.11 6.05 8.82
N GLN A 86 17.96 5.96 7.79
CA GLN A 86 19.24 6.68 7.72
C GLN A 86 19.18 7.66 6.55
N ASN A 87 19.10 8.94 6.84
CA ASN A 87 18.94 9.99 5.83
C ASN A 87 17.75 9.70 4.87
N TRP A 88 16.61 9.40 5.46
CA TRP A 88 15.34 9.08 4.76
C TRP A 88 15.34 7.76 3.99
N PHE A 89 16.34 6.92 4.19
CA PHE A 89 16.53 5.63 3.52
C PHE A 89 16.48 4.46 4.51
N ILE A 90 15.80 3.38 4.13
CA ILE A 90 15.81 2.08 4.82
C ILE A 90 16.56 1.09 3.93
N SER A 91 17.64 0.49 4.43
CA SER A 91 18.34 -0.57 3.73
C SER A 91 17.85 -1.96 4.16
N LEU A 92 18.03 -2.97 3.28
CA LEU A 92 17.74 -4.36 3.67
C LEU A 92 18.58 -4.80 4.86
N SER A 93 19.85 -4.34 4.96
CA SER A 93 20.71 -4.66 6.08
C SER A 93 20.22 -4.05 7.41
N ASP A 94 19.51 -2.91 7.39
CA ASP A 94 18.88 -2.35 8.58
C ASP A 94 17.71 -3.24 9.05
N LEU A 95 16.92 -3.71 8.13
CA LEU A 95 15.82 -4.65 8.41
C LEU A 95 16.39 -5.99 8.92
N GLU A 96 17.40 -6.55 8.25
CA GLU A 96 18.02 -7.82 8.62
C GLU A 96 18.56 -7.80 10.06
N ARG A 97 19.23 -6.71 10.47
CA ARG A 97 19.74 -6.56 11.86
C ARG A 97 18.63 -6.54 12.92
N ALA A 98 17.40 -6.21 12.56
CA ALA A 98 16.27 -6.21 13.47
C ALA A 98 15.60 -7.59 13.63
N LEU A 99 15.96 -8.57 12.77
CA LEU A 99 15.39 -9.91 12.79
C LEU A 99 16.09 -10.80 13.83
N ASP A 100 15.33 -11.68 14.46
CA ASP A 100 15.81 -12.77 15.30
C ASP A 100 14.87 -13.99 15.23
N ASP A 101 15.17 -15.06 15.96
CA ASP A 101 14.38 -16.30 16.00
C ASP A 101 12.93 -16.13 16.50
N ARG A 102 12.61 -14.97 17.08
CA ARG A 102 11.30 -14.59 17.58
C ARG A 102 10.57 -13.62 16.67
N THR A 103 11.19 -13.18 15.59
CA THR A 103 10.57 -12.31 14.62
C THR A 103 9.48 -13.09 13.87
N LYS A 104 8.25 -12.65 14.00
CA LYS A 104 7.11 -13.33 13.39
C LYS A 104 6.60 -12.66 12.14
N VAL A 105 6.69 -11.33 12.11
CA VAL A 105 6.23 -10.53 10.96
C VAL A 105 7.23 -9.41 10.70
N VAL A 106 7.54 -9.19 9.42
CA VAL A 106 8.09 -7.93 8.90
C VAL A 106 6.95 -7.24 8.16
N ALA A 107 6.56 -6.07 8.64
CA ALA A 107 5.46 -5.30 8.06
C ALA A 107 6.00 -3.98 7.50
N VAL A 108 6.00 -3.88 6.17
CA VAL A 108 6.60 -2.75 5.43
C VAL A 108 5.80 -2.44 4.16
N SER A 109 5.95 -1.21 3.66
CA SER A 109 5.48 -0.82 2.34
C SER A 109 6.56 -1.10 1.29
N ASP A 110 6.16 -1.59 0.11
CA ASP A 110 7.10 -1.72 -1.02
C ASP A 110 7.50 -0.37 -1.60
N VAL A 111 6.62 0.64 -1.51
CA VAL A 111 6.92 2.04 -1.80
C VAL A 111 6.47 2.90 -0.61
N SER A 112 7.42 3.53 0.06
CA SER A 112 7.14 4.39 1.20
C SER A 112 6.25 5.58 0.80
N TYR A 113 5.14 5.74 1.52
CA TYR A 113 4.31 6.94 1.40
C TYR A 113 5.03 8.20 1.85
N PHE A 114 6.04 8.02 2.72
CA PHE A 114 6.72 9.10 3.42
C PHE A 114 7.91 9.64 2.65
N THR A 115 8.76 8.75 2.13
CA THR A 115 9.98 9.13 1.41
C THR A 115 9.91 8.91 -0.10
N GLY A 116 8.97 8.08 -0.58
CA GLY A 116 8.92 7.65 -1.98
C GLY A 116 9.92 6.53 -2.30
N GLN A 117 10.70 6.05 -1.33
CA GLN A 117 11.63 4.95 -1.53
C GLN A 117 10.88 3.67 -1.92
N ARG A 118 11.39 2.96 -2.93
CA ARG A 118 10.98 1.61 -3.32
C ARG A 118 11.96 0.60 -2.76
N LEU A 119 11.46 -0.42 -2.07
CA LEU A 119 12.26 -1.54 -1.59
C LEU A 119 12.45 -2.60 -2.69
N PRO A 120 13.59 -3.30 -2.73
CA PRO A 120 13.82 -4.42 -3.64
C PRO A 120 13.05 -5.66 -3.13
N LEU A 121 11.83 -5.83 -3.64
CA LEU A 121 10.83 -6.76 -3.09
C LEU A 121 11.27 -8.23 -3.11
N LYS A 122 12.00 -8.67 -4.15
CA LYS A 122 12.50 -10.05 -4.25
C LYS A 122 13.50 -10.34 -3.14
N GLU A 123 14.51 -9.51 -3.02
CA GLU A 123 15.58 -9.64 -2.02
C GLU A 123 15.03 -9.51 -0.60
N LEU A 124 14.07 -8.59 -0.40
CA LEU A 124 13.34 -8.46 0.87
C LEU A 124 12.59 -9.76 1.22
N SER A 125 11.88 -10.34 0.27
CA SER A 125 11.15 -11.60 0.46
C SER A 125 12.11 -12.76 0.81
N GLU A 126 13.22 -12.88 0.10
CA GLU A 126 14.24 -13.92 0.34
C GLU A 126 14.83 -13.78 1.75
N MET A 127 15.19 -12.57 2.16
CA MET A 127 15.70 -12.27 3.50
C MET A 127 14.69 -12.63 4.60
N VAL A 128 13.43 -12.17 4.47
CA VAL A 128 12.38 -12.45 5.47
C VAL A 128 12.08 -13.94 5.56
N ARG A 129 12.02 -14.65 4.43
CA ARG A 129 11.81 -16.10 4.41
C ARG A 129 12.93 -16.89 5.06
N SER A 130 14.19 -16.44 4.92
CA SER A 130 15.34 -17.11 5.55
C SER A 130 15.31 -17.01 7.08
N SER A 131 14.65 -16.00 7.64
CA SER A 131 14.44 -15.85 9.08
C SER A 131 13.20 -16.58 9.61
N ASN A 132 12.45 -17.29 8.75
CA ASN A 132 11.14 -17.90 9.05
C ASN A 132 10.04 -16.89 9.44
N ALA A 133 10.24 -15.60 9.28
CA ALA A 133 9.24 -14.57 9.47
C ALA A 133 8.27 -14.51 8.28
N LEU A 134 7.14 -13.85 8.48
CA LEU A 134 6.13 -13.54 7.47
C LEU A 134 6.35 -12.13 6.95
N LEU A 135 6.15 -11.93 5.65
CA LEU A 135 6.16 -10.61 5.02
C LEU A 135 4.73 -10.09 4.85
N SER A 136 4.38 -9.04 5.61
CA SER A 136 3.17 -8.24 5.41
C SER A 136 3.54 -7.00 4.60
N LEU A 137 3.00 -6.89 3.39
CA LEU A 137 3.35 -5.86 2.42
C LEU A 137 2.19 -4.89 2.20
N ASP A 138 2.42 -3.59 2.39
CA ASP A 138 1.48 -2.56 1.91
C ASP A 138 1.94 -2.04 0.54
N SER A 139 1.20 -2.42 -0.51
CA SER A 139 1.43 -2.00 -1.89
C SER A 139 0.54 -0.84 -2.32
N THR A 140 0.00 -0.08 -1.38
CA THR A 140 -0.89 1.06 -1.67
C THR A 140 -0.23 2.13 -2.55
N HIS A 141 1.09 2.26 -2.50
CA HIS A 141 1.84 3.22 -3.34
C HIS A 141 2.57 2.58 -4.53
N ALA A 142 2.38 1.28 -4.76
CA ALA A 142 3.00 0.51 -5.83
C ALA A 142 2.00 -0.10 -6.82
N ALA A 143 0.93 -0.73 -6.30
CA ALA A 143 -0.07 -1.40 -7.13
C ALA A 143 -0.75 -0.43 -8.10
N GLY A 144 -0.66 -0.74 -9.39
CA GLY A 144 -1.18 0.10 -10.47
C GLY A 144 -0.18 1.08 -11.08
N VAL A 145 1.04 1.21 -10.51
CA VAL A 145 2.05 2.15 -11.02
C VAL A 145 3.40 1.50 -11.32
N ILE A 146 3.80 0.49 -10.56
CA ILE A 146 4.99 -0.31 -10.81
C ILE A 146 4.64 -1.80 -10.78
N PRO A 147 5.47 -2.69 -11.36
CA PRO A 147 5.27 -4.13 -11.25
C PRO A 147 5.31 -4.59 -9.79
N VAL A 148 4.25 -5.28 -9.35
CA VAL A 148 4.14 -5.90 -8.03
C VAL A 148 3.89 -7.39 -8.22
N GLN A 149 4.76 -8.23 -7.66
CA GLN A 149 4.61 -9.67 -7.63
C GLN A 149 4.16 -10.07 -6.21
N ALA A 150 2.83 -10.17 -5.99
CA ALA A 150 2.29 -10.44 -4.67
C ALA A 150 2.74 -11.78 -4.07
N GLY A 151 3.14 -12.75 -4.90
CA GLY A 151 3.68 -14.04 -4.44
C GLY A 151 4.98 -13.95 -3.62
N TYR A 152 5.66 -12.80 -3.62
CA TYR A 152 6.77 -12.54 -2.72
C TYR A 152 6.33 -12.27 -1.28
N ALA A 153 5.11 -11.78 -1.07
CA ALA A 153 4.54 -11.53 0.25
C ALA A 153 3.74 -12.73 0.78
N ASP A 154 3.55 -12.79 2.09
CA ASP A 154 2.64 -13.73 2.73
C ASP A 154 1.23 -13.14 2.82
N ILE A 155 1.16 -11.84 3.08
CA ILE A 155 -0.04 -11.01 2.95
C ILE A 155 0.35 -9.75 2.18
N LEU A 156 -0.54 -9.30 1.28
CA LEU A 156 -0.42 -7.99 0.66
C LEU A 156 -1.74 -7.23 0.82
N VAL A 157 -1.64 -5.95 1.15
CA VAL A 157 -2.77 -5.00 1.14
C VAL A 157 -2.51 -3.88 0.15
N ALA A 158 -3.56 -3.35 -0.48
CA ALA A 158 -3.47 -2.15 -1.29
C ALA A 158 -4.78 -1.38 -1.29
N SER A 159 -4.77 -0.13 -0.83
CA SER A 159 -5.92 0.77 -0.91
C SER A 159 -6.15 1.23 -2.34
N CYS A 160 -7.36 1.01 -2.89
CA CYS A 160 -7.61 1.19 -4.32
C CYS A 160 -7.84 2.65 -4.74
N TYR A 161 -8.07 3.58 -3.82
CA TYR A 161 -8.40 4.98 -4.13
C TYR A 161 -7.20 5.86 -4.53
N LYS A 162 -5.98 5.31 -4.53
CA LYS A 162 -4.76 6.03 -4.93
C LYS A 162 -4.40 5.68 -6.39
N TRP A 163 -3.41 4.82 -6.56
CA TRP A 163 -2.84 4.49 -7.86
C TRP A 163 -3.69 3.54 -8.72
N LEU A 164 -4.67 2.87 -8.10
CA LEU A 164 -5.67 2.06 -8.80
C LEU A 164 -6.90 2.85 -9.25
N LEU A 165 -6.94 4.18 -9.02
CA LEU A 165 -7.95 5.10 -9.54
C LEU A 165 -9.41 4.77 -9.15
N ALA A 166 -9.60 4.01 -8.06
CA ALA A 166 -10.93 3.73 -7.51
C ALA A 166 -11.34 4.76 -6.45
N THR A 167 -12.42 4.50 -5.74
CA THR A 167 -12.89 5.31 -4.61
C THR A 167 -12.51 4.68 -3.27
N HIS A 168 -12.75 5.40 -2.17
CA HIS A 168 -12.67 4.84 -0.83
C HIS A 168 -13.68 3.71 -0.64
N GLY A 169 -13.45 2.85 0.34
CA GLY A 169 -14.35 1.74 0.68
C GLY A 169 -14.05 0.42 -0.03
N VAL A 170 -12.93 0.36 -0.76
CA VAL A 170 -12.39 -0.88 -1.32
C VAL A 170 -10.86 -0.90 -1.20
N ALA A 171 -10.33 -2.01 -0.74
CA ALA A 171 -8.91 -2.34 -0.76
C ALA A 171 -8.72 -3.82 -1.11
N ILE A 172 -7.56 -4.13 -1.67
CA ILE A 172 -7.14 -5.49 -1.98
C ILE A 172 -6.55 -6.12 -0.73
N PHE A 173 -6.91 -7.37 -0.48
CA PHE A 173 -6.27 -8.26 0.47
C PHE A 173 -5.86 -9.52 -0.27
N TYR A 174 -4.55 -9.72 -0.43
CA TYR A 174 -3.97 -10.96 -0.95
C TYR A 174 -3.51 -11.82 0.22
N TRP A 175 -3.83 -13.11 0.15
CA TRP A 175 -3.45 -14.13 1.12
C TRP A 175 -2.68 -15.26 0.44
N ASN A 176 -1.43 -15.45 0.84
CA ASN A 176 -0.63 -16.57 0.40
C ASN A 176 -1.04 -17.83 1.16
N ARG A 177 -1.95 -18.63 0.58
CA ARG A 177 -2.52 -19.83 1.21
C ARG A 177 -1.50 -20.94 1.44
N GLU A 178 -0.47 -21.00 0.60
CA GLU A 178 0.59 -22.02 0.74
C GLU A 178 1.46 -21.76 1.96
N ARG A 179 1.75 -20.48 2.21
CA ARG A 179 2.58 -20.06 3.34
C ARG A 179 1.80 -19.92 4.65
N LEU A 180 0.53 -19.57 4.56
CA LEU A 180 -0.34 -19.33 5.70
C LEU A 180 -1.64 -20.14 5.62
N PRO A 181 -1.58 -21.49 5.50
CA PRO A 181 -2.78 -22.32 5.30
C PRO A 181 -3.76 -22.20 6.49
N ASP A 182 -3.25 -21.97 7.69
CA ASP A 182 -4.02 -21.92 8.93
C ASP A 182 -4.51 -20.53 9.31
N LEU A 183 -4.26 -19.49 8.49
CA LEU A 183 -4.74 -18.15 8.79
C LEU A 183 -6.27 -18.13 8.78
N LYS A 184 -6.85 -17.76 9.93
CA LYS A 184 -8.29 -17.66 10.12
C LYS A 184 -8.71 -16.21 10.25
N PRO A 185 -9.87 -15.84 9.68
CA PRO A 185 -10.44 -14.52 9.95
C PRO A 185 -10.62 -14.34 11.48
N PRO A 186 -10.16 -13.22 12.07
CA PRO A 186 -10.35 -12.95 13.49
C PRO A 186 -11.79 -12.58 13.84
N PHE A 187 -12.59 -12.26 12.84
CA PHE A 187 -14.03 -12.04 12.95
C PHE A 187 -14.73 -12.66 11.74
N LEU A 188 -15.97 -13.05 11.93
CA LEU A 188 -16.78 -13.71 10.91
C LEU A 188 -18.06 -12.92 10.66
N GLY A 189 -18.54 -13.02 9.44
CA GLY A 189 -19.85 -12.52 9.05
C GLY A 189 -20.54 -13.51 8.11
N TRP A 190 -21.75 -13.20 7.71
CA TRP A 190 -22.59 -14.11 6.92
C TRP A 190 -21.94 -14.48 5.57
N HIS A 191 -21.06 -13.63 5.02
CA HIS A 191 -20.38 -13.86 3.74
C HIS A 191 -19.08 -14.67 3.87
N SER A 192 -18.56 -14.87 5.09
CA SER A 192 -17.35 -15.66 5.33
C SER A 192 -17.57 -17.19 5.14
N GLY A 193 -18.82 -17.66 5.11
CA GLY A 193 -19.20 -19.05 4.94
C GLY A 193 -19.50 -19.46 3.52
N GLU A 194 -19.35 -20.77 3.21
CA GLU A 194 -19.73 -21.34 1.91
C GLU A 194 -21.23 -21.19 1.62
N SER A 195 -22.04 -21.22 2.69
CA SER A 195 -23.48 -21.00 2.63
C SER A 195 -23.96 -20.22 3.85
N ILE A 196 -25.16 -19.64 3.75
CA ILE A 196 -25.86 -19.08 4.90
C ILE A 196 -26.29 -20.23 5.79
N PRO A 197 -25.99 -20.22 7.13
CA PRO A 197 -26.41 -21.27 8.05
C PRO A 197 -27.93 -21.49 8.03
N ASP A 198 -28.37 -22.73 8.24
CA ASP A 198 -29.79 -23.04 8.44
C ASP A 198 -30.28 -22.27 9.70
N TRP A 199 -31.47 -21.70 9.62
CA TRP A 199 -32.06 -20.96 10.74
C TRP A 199 -32.29 -21.81 11.99
N ARG A 200 -32.32 -23.16 11.85
CA ARG A 200 -32.46 -24.10 12.98
C ARG A 200 -31.12 -24.41 13.62
N GLU A 201 -30.02 -24.23 12.89
CA GLU A 201 -28.66 -24.50 13.34
C GLU A 201 -27.73 -23.30 13.00
N PRO A 202 -28.05 -22.10 13.53
CA PRO A 202 -27.38 -20.85 13.10
C PRO A 202 -25.90 -20.77 13.46
N THR A 203 -25.38 -21.73 14.23
CA THR A 203 -23.99 -21.82 14.65
C THR A 203 -23.18 -22.81 13.78
N VAL A 204 -23.84 -23.58 12.91
CA VAL A 204 -23.14 -24.50 11.97
C VAL A 204 -22.60 -23.70 10.81
N PHE A 205 -21.27 -23.68 10.69
CA PHE A 205 -20.57 -22.81 9.76
C PHE A 205 -19.38 -23.57 9.12
N ALA A 206 -19.32 -23.51 7.78
CA ALA A 206 -18.18 -23.95 6.99
C ALA A 206 -17.52 -22.70 6.36
N PRO A 207 -16.25 -22.37 6.69
CA PRO A 207 -15.60 -21.21 6.10
C PRO A 207 -15.32 -21.46 4.62
N ARG A 208 -15.40 -20.42 3.80
CA ARG A 208 -14.98 -20.47 2.40
C ARG A 208 -13.52 -20.91 2.29
N SER A 209 -13.19 -21.59 1.21
CA SER A 209 -11.86 -22.13 0.98
C SER A 209 -10.86 -21.07 0.47
N GLY A 210 -11.34 -20.02 -0.22
CA GLY A 210 -10.57 -18.91 -0.77
C GLY A 210 -10.34 -17.76 0.20
N ALA A 211 -9.68 -16.71 -0.29
CA ALA A 211 -9.47 -15.47 0.46
C ALA A 211 -10.79 -14.73 0.75
N ASP A 212 -11.85 -15.01 0.02
CA ASP A 212 -13.20 -14.50 0.25
C ASP A 212 -13.78 -14.87 1.64
N ARG A 213 -13.16 -15.81 2.37
CA ARG A 213 -13.46 -16.05 3.80
C ARG A 213 -13.23 -14.82 4.68
N PHE A 214 -12.37 -13.88 4.24
CA PHE A 214 -12.08 -12.63 4.94
C PHE A 214 -13.09 -11.53 4.62
N GLU A 215 -13.99 -11.73 3.67
CA GLU A 215 -15.08 -10.84 3.32
C GLU A 215 -16.27 -11.10 4.26
N ALA A 216 -16.37 -10.35 5.36
CA ALA A 216 -17.35 -10.65 6.40
C ALA A 216 -18.80 -10.34 6.02
N GLY A 217 -19.04 -9.40 5.10
CA GLY A 217 -20.39 -8.94 4.75
C GLY A 217 -20.50 -8.43 3.32
N ASN A 218 -21.53 -7.62 3.06
CA ASN A 218 -21.70 -7.02 1.75
C ASN A 218 -20.50 -6.15 1.39
N LEU A 219 -20.00 -6.33 0.19
CA LEU A 219 -18.89 -5.57 -0.37
C LEU A 219 -19.33 -4.16 -0.79
N GLY A 220 -18.36 -3.26 -0.91
CA GLY A 220 -18.57 -1.92 -1.45
C GLY A 220 -18.76 -1.94 -2.97
N PHE A 221 -19.87 -2.47 -3.47
CA PHE A 221 -20.09 -2.74 -4.89
C PHE A 221 -19.83 -1.53 -5.79
N ILE A 222 -20.27 -0.32 -5.41
CA ILE A 222 -19.99 0.90 -6.20
C ILE A 222 -18.49 1.11 -6.39
N SER A 223 -17.72 0.97 -5.31
CA SER A 223 -16.27 1.11 -5.36
C SER A 223 -15.61 0.02 -6.21
N ILE A 224 -16.15 -1.21 -6.17
CA ILE A 224 -15.68 -2.33 -6.99
C ILE A 224 -16.00 -2.11 -8.47
N TYR A 225 -17.17 -1.58 -8.82
CA TYR A 225 -17.51 -1.22 -10.20
C TYR A 225 -16.54 -0.16 -10.77
N ILE A 226 -16.21 0.84 -9.96
CA ILE A 226 -15.24 1.87 -10.37
C ILE A 226 -13.85 1.25 -10.52
N LEU A 227 -13.43 0.38 -9.59
CA LEU A 227 -12.16 -0.34 -9.66
C LEU A 227 -12.08 -1.25 -10.89
N ASP A 228 -13.15 -1.99 -11.18
CA ASP A 228 -13.21 -2.88 -12.34
C ASP A 228 -12.99 -2.12 -13.66
N ASN A 229 -13.61 -0.93 -13.78
CA ASN A 229 -13.43 -0.05 -14.94
C ASN A 229 -12.02 0.55 -14.97
N ALA A 230 -11.49 1.01 -13.83
CA ALA A 230 -10.13 1.56 -13.74
C ALA A 230 -9.07 0.52 -14.14
N LEU A 231 -9.24 -0.73 -13.71
CA LEU A 231 -8.35 -1.84 -14.07
C LEU A 231 -8.34 -2.12 -15.58
N ASP A 232 -9.46 -1.96 -16.30
CA ASP A 232 -9.47 -2.08 -17.76
C ASP A 232 -8.54 -1.06 -18.42
N HIS A 233 -8.52 0.18 -17.92
CA HIS A 233 -7.61 1.21 -18.41
C HIS A 233 -6.15 0.90 -18.06
N ILE A 234 -5.87 0.55 -16.81
CA ILE A 234 -4.52 0.25 -16.31
C ILE A 234 -3.93 -0.94 -17.07
N LEU A 235 -4.68 -2.05 -17.19
CA LEU A 235 -4.20 -3.26 -17.87
C LEU A 235 -4.04 -3.05 -19.38
N ARG A 236 -4.90 -2.24 -20.01
CA ARG A 236 -4.78 -1.90 -21.43
C ARG A 236 -3.53 -1.06 -21.74
N ILE A 237 -3.18 -0.10 -20.87
CA ILE A 237 -1.95 0.69 -20.98
C ILE A 237 -0.75 -0.21 -20.70
N GLY A 238 -0.85 -1.05 -19.67
CA GLY A 238 0.18 -1.95 -19.19
C GLY A 238 1.11 -1.29 -18.17
N ILE A 239 1.41 -2.02 -17.11
CA ILE A 239 2.24 -1.53 -15.99
C ILE A 239 3.64 -1.08 -16.45
N PRO A 240 4.35 -1.77 -17.37
CA PRO A 240 5.66 -1.29 -17.82
C PRO A 240 5.62 0.09 -18.47
N ALA A 241 4.57 0.39 -19.24
CA ALA A 241 4.41 1.71 -19.86
C ALA A 241 4.07 2.78 -18.82
N ILE A 242 3.21 2.45 -17.84
CA ILE A 242 2.87 3.35 -16.73
C ILE A 242 4.11 3.63 -15.89
N GLU A 243 4.88 2.60 -15.50
CA GLU A 243 6.12 2.75 -14.74
C GLU A 243 7.12 3.66 -15.45
N SER A 244 7.38 3.40 -16.74
CA SER A 244 8.29 4.22 -17.55
C SER A 244 7.87 5.70 -17.58
N HIS A 245 6.57 5.97 -17.79
CA HIS A 245 6.02 7.33 -17.81
C HIS A 245 6.15 8.02 -16.43
N VAL A 246 5.76 7.33 -15.38
CA VAL A 246 5.78 7.87 -14.00
C VAL A 246 7.21 8.12 -13.53
N LEU A 247 8.15 7.22 -13.83
CA LEU A 247 9.56 7.40 -13.50
C LEU A 247 10.20 8.53 -14.30
N HIS A 248 9.80 8.75 -15.56
CA HIS A 248 10.22 9.90 -16.35
C HIS A 248 9.76 11.21 -15.71
N LEU A 249 8.46 11.36 -15.40
CA LEU A 249 7.91 12.55 -14.76
C LEU A 249 8.52 12.77 -13.37
N GLY A 250 8.65 11.72 -12.58
CA GLY A 250 9.30 11.76 -11.27
C GLY A 250 10.78 12.16 -11.37
N GLY A 251 11.48 11.74 -12.43
CA GLY A 251 12.85 12.15 -12.73
C GLY A 251 12.98 13.65 -12.98
N LEU A 252 12.10 14.21 -13.82
CA LEU A 252 12.05 15.66 -14.09
C LEU A 252 11.78 16.45 -12.81
N ALA A 253 10.82 15.99 -11.98
CA ALA A 253 10.52 16.63 -10.70
C ALA A 253 11.72 16.55 -9.74
N TRP A 254 12.37 15.39 -9.65
CA TRP A 254 13.51 15.17 -8.76
C TRP A 254 14.69 16.08 -9.11
N GLU A 255 15.11 16.10 -10.38
CA GLU A 255 16.26 16.91 -10.83
C GLU A 255 15.94 18.40 -10.66
N GLY A 256 14.74 18.88 -11.05
CA GLY A 256 14.39 20.30 -10.87
C GLY A 256 14.35 20.73 -9.42
N LEU A 257 13.85 19.90 -8.50
CA LEU A 257 13.88 20.18 -7.06
C LEU A 257 15.31 20.18 -6.52
N HIS A 258 16.15 19.25 -6.97
CA HIS A 258 17.56 19.19 -6.59
C HIS A 258 18.35 20.42 -7.04
N GLU A 259 18.17 20.84 -8.29
CA GLU A 259 18.79 22.06 -8.84
C GLU A 259 18.37 23.35 -8.10
N MET A 260 17.17 23.37 -7.52
CA MET A 260 16.70 24.46 -6.68
C MET A 260 17.23 24.41 -5.23
N GLY A 261 17.98 23.36 -4.86
CA GLY A 261 18.58 23.20 -3.53
C GLY A 261 17.65 22.63 -2.47
N PHE A 262 16.49 22.05 -2.83
CA PHE A 262 15.66 21.35 -1.86
C PHE A 262 16.32 20.06 -1.36
N GLU A 263 16.19 19.78 -0.07
CA GLU A 263 16.60 18.51 0.52
C GLU A 263 15.63 17.40 0.09
N LEU A 264 16.10 16.47 -0.75
CA LEU A 264 15.26 15.37 -1.25
C LEU A 264 15.30 14.17 -0.32
N MET A 265 14.11 13.67 0.02
CA MET A 265 13.92 12.44 0.80
C MET A 265 13.88 11.21 -0.10
N THR A 266 13.47 11.38 -1.36
CA THR A 266 13.33 10.29 -2.33
C THR A 266 14.67 9.97 -2.97
N PRO A 267 15.07 8.69 -3.08
CA PRO A 267 16.31 8.29 -3.75
C PRO A 267 16.39 8.80 -5.20
N ARG A 268 17.60 9.17 -5.62
CA ARG A 268 17.86 9.60 -7.00
C ARG A 268 17.71 8.47 -8.00
N ASP A 269 18.14 7.27 -7.63
CA ASP A 269 18.09 6.09 -8.48
C ASP A 269 16.62 5.71 -8.82
N PRO A 270 16.24 5.68 -10.13
CA PRO A 270 14.90 5.29 -10.54
C PRO A 270 14.48 3.89 -10.09
N SER A 271 15.43 2.96 -9.92
CA SER A 271 15.14 1.61 -9.43
C SER A 271 14.71 1.57 -7.97
N GLN A 272 15.03 2.62 -7.20
CA GLN A 272 14.74 2.77 -5.78
C GLN A 272 13.55 3.71 -5.48
N ARG A 273 12.77 4.09 -6.49
CA ARG A 273 11.60 4.96 -6.34
C ARG A 273 10.44 4.55 -7.24
N ALA A 274 9.30 5.20 -7.03
CA ALA A 274 8.11 5.11 -7.87
C ALA A 274 7.57 6.52 -8.18
N GLY A 275 6.26 6.73 -8.14
CA GLY A 275 5.62 8.00 -8.52
C GLY A 275 5.65 9.10 -7.45
N ASN A 276 6.15 8.82 -6.24
CA ASN A 276 6.24 9.82 -5.18
C ASN A 276 7.63 10.44 -5.14
N ILE A 277 7.71 11.77 -5.22
CA ILE A 277 8.93 12.55 -4.99
C ILE A 277 8.70 13.44 -3.78
N CYS A 278 9.51 13.26 -2.74
CA CYS A 278 9.36 13.95 -1.45
C CYS A 278 10.57 14.82 -1.17
N PHE A 279 10.32 16.04 -0.68
CA PHE A 279 11.36 16.99 -0.28
C PHE A 279 11.00 17.69 1.02
N MET A 280 12.02 18.16 1.72
CA MET A 280 11.90 18.88 2.98
C MET A 280 11.82 20.38 2.77
N THR A 281 11.05 21.06 3.62
CA THR A 281 11.01 22.51 3.73
C THR A 281 10.51 22.93 5.11
N PRO A 282 11.09 23.96 5.73
CA PRO A 282 10.53 24.55 6.94
C PRO A 282 9.26 25.39 6.68
N TYR A 283 8.97 25.73 5.42
CA TYR A 283 7.89 26.63 4.99
C TYR A 283 6.71 25.90 4.36
N ILE A 284 6.34 24.76 4.95
CA ILE A 284 5.33 23.86 4.35
C ILE A 284 3.99 24.55 4.10
N SER A 285 3.49 25.30 5.08
CA SER A 285 2.19 25.98 4.99
C SER A 285 2.17 27.03 3.89
N GLU A 286 3.24 27.79 3.79
CA GLU A 286 3.41 28.86 2.81
C GLU A 286 3.57 28.28 1.40
N ILE A 287 4.38 27.23 1.23
CA ILE A 287 4.54 26.55 -0.06
C ILE A 287 3.23 25.89 -0.50
N MET A 288 2.50 25.27 0.42
CA MET A 288 1.18 24.68 0.11
C MET A 288 0.18 25.74 -0.33
N ALA A 289 0.14 26.90 0.35
CA ALA A 289 -0.71 28.05 -0.04
C ALA A 289 -0.30 28.60 -1.41
N TRP A 290 1.00 28.84 -1.62
CA TRP A 290 1.56 29.32 -2.89
C TRP A 290 1.22 28.46 -4.09
N LEU A 291 1.35 27.14 -3.94
CA LEU A 291 1.01 26.17 -4.98
C LEU A 291 -0.52 26.09 -5.19
N GLY A 292 -1.29 26.11 -4.10
CA GLY A 292 -2.75 26.07 -4.13
C GLY A 292 -3.37 27.26 -4.89
N GLU A 293 -2.87 28.49 -4.68
CA GLU A 293 -3.28 29.68 -5.44
C GLU A 293 -3.07 29.53 -6.96
N ARG A 294 -2.08 28.69 -7.35
CA ARG A 294 -1.75 28.37 -8.75
C ARG A 294 -2.43 27.10 -9.26
N ARG A 295 -3.36 26.55 -8.47
CA ARG A 295 -4.07 25.29 -8.76
C ARG A 295 -3.11 24.13 -9.00
N ILE A 296 -2.00 24.09 -8.25
CA ILE A 296 -1.05 22.99 -8.20
C ILE A 296 -1.27 22.26 -6.88
N LEU A 297 -1.79 21.03 -6.96
CA LEU A 297 -2.13 20.25 -5.79
C LEU A 297 -1.01 19.25 -5.51
N VAL A 298 -0.39 19.37 -4.35
CA VAL A 298 0.60 18.46 -3.81
C VAL A 298 0.19 18.08 -2.38
N TRP A 299 0.84 17.10 -1.79
CA TRP A 299 0.54 16.72 -0.42
C TRP A 299 1.60 17.25 0.54
N GLY A 300 1.19 18.04 1.52
CA GLY A 300 2.04 18.56 2.58
C GLY A 300 1.54 18.19 3.97
N ALA A 301 2.41 18.31 4.97
CA ALA A 301 2.12 18.15 6.40
C ALA A 301 1.65 16.75 6.83
N TYR A 302 2.59 15.81 7.02
CA TYR A 302 2.37 14.63 7.83
C TYR A 302 3.45 14.55 8.93
N ALA A 303 3.03 14.14 10.14
CA ALA A 303 3.90 13.78 11.26
C ALA A 303 4.87 14.89 11.77
N GLY A 304 4.50 16.17 11.63
CA GLY A 304 5.31 17.27 12.20
C GLY A 304 6.65 17.52 11.49
N VAL A 305 6.94 16.78 10.41
CA VAL A 305 8.13 16.96 9.57
C VAL A 305 7.74 17.84 8.39
N GLY A 306 8.52 18.86 8.06
CA GLY A 306 8.28 19.80 6.97
C GLY A 306 8.41 19.16 5.58
N ARG A 307 7.57 18.17 5.24
CA ARG A 307 7.65 17.38 4.01
C ARG A 307 6.57 17.78 3.00
N VAL A 308 6.97 17.99 1.76
CA VAL A 308 6.08 18.07 0.60
C VAL A 308 6.26 16.85 -0.29
N ARG A 309 5.16 16.22 -0.69
CA ARG A 309 5.15 15.09 -1.61
C ARG A 309 4.47 15.46 -2.92
N VAL A 310 5.20 15.31 -4.00
CA VAL A 310 4.72 15.37 -5.37
C VAL A 310 4.41 13.94 -5.81
N SER A 311 3.22 13.68 -6.31
CA SER A 311 2.82 12.35 -6.79
C SER A 311 2.46 12.46 -8.27
N THR A 312 3.33 11.93 -9.13
CA THR A 312 3.13 11.88 -10.59
C THR A 312 2.41 10.59 -10.97
N HIS A 313 1.24 10.71 -11.58
CA HIS A 313 0.42 9.57 -11.97
C HIS A 313 0.36 9.43 -13.50
N LEU A 314 -0.22 8.34 -14.00
CA LEU A 314 -0.36 8.06 -15.44
C LEU A 314 -1.11 9.15 -16.23
N TYR A 315 -1.91 9.99 -15.57
CA TYR A 315 -2.65 11.10 -16.21
C TYR A 315 -1.93 12.44 -16.15
N ASN A 316 -0.79 12.55 -15.46
CA ASN A 316 0.01 13.77 -15.48
C ASN A 316 0.87 13.86 -16.74
N SER A 317 1.24 15.06 -17.11
CA SER A 317 2.08 15.40 -18.23
C SER A 317 3.41 16.05 -17.81
N THR A 318 4.34 16.15 -18.73
CA THR A 318 5.57 16.95 -18.56
C THR A 318 5.25 18.43 -18.23
N ASP A 319 4.17 18.98 -18.83
CA ASP A 319 3.75 20.36 -18.59
C ASP A 319 3.27 20.54 -17.14
N ASP A 320 2.63 19.53 -16.53
CA ASP A 320 2.24 19.59 -15.11
C ASP A 320 3.46 19.70 -14.21
N VAL A 321 4.49 18.90 -14.48
CA VAL A 321 5.76 18.93 -13.75
C VAL A 321 6.45 20.28 -13.97
N GLN A 322 6.52 20.76 -15.20
CA GLN A 322 7.14 22.06 -15.51
C GLN A 322 6.41 23.21 -14.82
N ARG A 323 5.07 23.19 -14.76
CA ARG A 323 4.29 24.20 -14.03
C ARG A 323 4.61 24.19 -12.54
N LEU A 324 4.76 23.00 -11.93
CA LEU A 324 5.18 22.86 -10.54
C LEU A 324 6.57 23.47 -10.32
N LEU A 325 7.55 23.10 -11.14
CA LEU A 325 8.94 23.57 -11.03
C LEU A 325 9.02 25.10 -11.23
N ASN A 326 8.33 25.65 -12.22
CA ASN A 326 8.26 27.09 -12.46
C ASN A 326 7.62 27.82 -11.24
N ALA A 327 6.58 27.24 -10.64
CA ALA A 327 5.96 27.85 -9.46
C ALA A 327 6.93 27.87 -8.26
N LEU A 328 7.68 26.78 -8.03
CA LEU A 328 8.67 26.68 -6.95
C LEU A 328 9.90 27.59 -7.22
N GLN A 329 10.34 27.69 -8.46
CA GLN A 329 11.45 28.56 -8.85
C GLN A 329 11.12 30.05 -8.57
N ASN A 330 9.86 30.43 -8.71
CA ASN A 330 9.35 31.77 -8.47
C ASN A 330 8.86 32.01 -7.03
N LEU A 331 9.21 31.14 -6.08
CA LEU A 331 8.95 31.40 -4.67
C LEU A 331 9.58 32.72 -4.20
N PRO A 332 8.91 33.47 -3.30
CA PRO A 332 9.52 34.62 -2.62
C PRO A 332 10.86 34.22 -2.00
N PRO A 333 11.87 35.12 -2.02
CA PRO A 333 13.19 34.81 -1.44
C PRO A 333 13.13 34.34 0.02
N SER A 334 12.15 34.82 0.79
CA SER A 334 11.92 34.42 2.18
C SER A 334 11.49 32.97 2.36
N LEU A 335 11.03 32.29 1.30
CA LEU A 335 10.58 30.91 1.29
C LEU A 335 11.57 29.96 0.57
N LYS A 336 12.63 30.52 -0.02
CA LYS A 336 13.76 29.75 -0.54
C LYS A 336 14.69 29.55 0.65
N GLY A 337 14.84 28.32 1.12
CA GLY A 337 15.80 27.99 2.16
C GLY A 337 17.19 28.59 1.81
N SER A 338 17.87 29.12 2.82
CA SER A 338 19.24 29.59 2.72
C SER A 338 20.19 28.41 2.62
#